data_98b64642740493a6dd09d6b892ed0cbf
#
_entry.id   98b64642740493a6dd09d6b892ed0cbf
#
_cell.length_a   1.000
_cell.length_b   1.000
_cell.length_c   1.000
_cell.angle_alpha   90.00
_cell.angle_beta   90.00
_cell.angle_gamma   90.00
#
_symmetry.space_group_name_H-M   'P 1'
#
loop_
_entity.id
_entity.type
_entity.pdbx_description
1 polymer ?
#
loop_
_entity_poly.entity_id
_entity_poly.type
_entity_poly.pdbx_seq_one_letter_code
_entity_poly.pdbx_strand_id
1 'polypeptide(L)'
;MINQIDGILSTSFEKALFKAALKNLEDSSNPLRLNNYSYSMRELTRHVLHRLAPENNVVACSWYKNETNKEGNVTRKQRAIYAVQGGLSALYVESVLGLEVDEIHVTLIRVINGLNKFTHIE
;
A
#
# COMPACT_ATOMS: atom_id res chain seq x y z
N MET A 1 -14.82 10.98 2.09
CA MET A 1 -13.50 10.30 2.03
C MET A 1 -13.42 9.13 3.01
N ILE A 2 -13.66 9.34 4.31
CA ILE A 2 -13.56 8.27 5.32
C ILE A 2 -14.49 7.10 5.00
N ASN A 3 -15.73 7.37 4.58
CA ASN A 3 -16.68 6.32 4.21
C ASN A 3 -16.22 5.53 2.98
N GLN A 4 -15.52 6.17 2.05
CA GLN A 4 -14.98 5.50 0.86
C GLN A 4 -13.84 4.56 1.23
N ILE A 5 -12.95 5.00 2.14
CA ILE A 5 -11.85 4.17 2.63
C ILE A 5 -12.40 2.97 3.39
N ASP A 6 -13.37 3.20 4.28
CA ASP A 6 -13.99 2.12 5.05
C ASP A 6 -14.62 1.07 4.14
N GLY A 7 -15.19 1.48 3.00
CA GLY A 7 -15.73 0.57 2.00
C GLY A 7 -14.69 -0.29 1.29
N ILE A 8 -13.43 0.17 1.21
CA ILE A 8 -12.33 -0.58 0.60
C ILE A 8 -11.77 -1.63 1.56
N LEU A 9 -11.84 -1.36 2.87
CA LEU A 9 -11.33 -2.26 3.90
C LEU A 9 -12.27 -3.44 4.04
N SER A 10 -11.74 -4.66 3.98
CA SER A 10 -12.58 -5.86 3.97
C SER A 10 -12.50 -6.72 5.21
N THR A 11 -11.39 -6.68 5.96
CA THR A 11 -11.24 -7.51 7.17
C THR A 11 -11.52 -6.70 8.42
N SER A 12 -11.95 -7.41 9.48
CA SER A 12 -12.15 -6.78 10.80
C SER A 12 -10.87 -6.12 11.30
N PHE A 13 -9.75 -6.76 11.04
CA PHE A 13 -8.45 -6.27 11.46
C PHE A 13 -8.09 -4.96 10.73
N GLU A 14 -8.33 -4.89 9.41
CA GLU A 14 -8.10 -3.67 8.63
C GLU A 14 -8.95 -2.51 9.15
N LYS A 15 -10.22 -2.76 9.40
CA LYS A 15 -11.14 -1.74 9.93
C LYS A 15 -10.71 -1.28 11.32
N ALA A 16 -10.27 -2.20 12.17
CA ALA A 16 -9.78 -1.86 13.51
C ALA A 16 -8.51 -1.02 13.46
N LEU A 17 -7.57 -1.33 12.56
CA LEU A 17 -6.36 -0.54 12.37
C LEU A 17 -6.66 0.87 11.90
N PHE A 18 -7.57 1.02 10.95
CA PHE A 18 -7.96 2.34 10.46
C PHE A 18 -8.60 3.19 11.56
N LYS A 19 -9.50 2.57 12.33
CA LYS A 19 -10.15 3.24 13.44
C LYS A 19 -9.14 3.68 14.49
N ALA A 20 -8.17 2.81 14.82
CA ALA A 20 -7.10 3.14 15.77
C ALA A 20 -6.22 4.27 15.24
N ALA A 21 -5.91 4.29 13.95
CA ALA A 21 -5.13 5.35 13.33
C ALA A 21 -5.82 6.70 13.47
N LEU A 22 -7.12 6.78 13.16
CA LEU A 22 -7.88 8.01 13.29
C LEU A 22 -7.93 8.49 14.74
N LYS A 23 -8.09 7.56 15.68
CA LYS A 23 -8.11 7.89 17.11
C LYS A 23 -6.77 8.47 17.57
N ASN A 24 -5.65 7.95 17.06
CA ASN A 24 -4.33 8.50 17.37
C ASN A 24 -4.22 9.96 16.93
N LEU A 25 -4.73 10.31 15.75
CA LEU A 25 -4.69 11.69 15.27
C LEU A 25 -5.52 12.63 16.13
N GLU A 26 -6.61 12.16 16.70
CA GLU A 26 -7.50 12.96 17.54
C GLU A 26 -6.89 13.27 18.90
N ASP A 27 -5.91 12.49 19.35
CA ASP A 27 -5.26 12.69 20.65
C ASP A 27 -4.19 13.79 20.55
N SER A 28 -4.64 15.04 20.53
CA SER A 28 -3.77 16.20 20.36
C SER A 28 -2.76 16.41 21.48
N SER A 29 -2.98 15.81 22.65
CA SER A 29 -2.08 15.90 23.79
C SER A 29 -0.91 14.91 23.71
N ASN A 30 -1.00 13.90 22.84
CA ASN A 30 0.03 12.88 22.72
C ASN A 30 1.13 13.33 21.76
N PRO A 31 2.37 13.53 22.22
CA PRO A 31 3.47 13.95 21.35
C PRO A 31 3.83 12.90 20.30
N LEU A 32 3.39 11.65 20.47
CA LEU A 32 3.65 10.56 19.53
C LEU A 32 2.47 10.29 18.59
N ARG A 33 1.47 11.17 18.55
CA ARG A 33 0.26 10.92 17.76
C ARG A 33 0.54 10.70 16.28
N LEU A 34 1.45 11.46 15.69
CA LEU A 34 1.82 11.29 14.28
C LEU A 34 2.59 9.99 14.04
N ASN A 35 3.49 9.64 14.96
CA ASN A 35 4.22 8.38 14.87
C ASN A 35 3.26 7.19 14.96
N ASN A 36 2.34 7.22 15.91
CA ASN A 36 1.36 6.15 16.12
C ASN A 36 0.41 6.03 14.93
N TYR A 37 -0.06 7.17 14.40
CA TYR A 37 -0.88 7.19 13.19
C TYR A 37 -0.13 6.58 12.01
N SER A 38 1.10 7.01 11.78
CA SER A 38 1.92 6.53 10.66
C SER A 38 2.21 5.04 10.78
N TYR A 39 2.50 4.54 11.99
CA TYR A 39 2.69 3.12 12.23
C TYR A 39 1.43 2.32 11.86
N SER A 40 0.27 2.75 12.37
CA SER A 40 -1.00 2.09 12.10
C SER A 40 -1.34 2.09 10.62
N MET A 41 -1.13 3.22 9.93
CA MET A 41 -1.40 3.32 8.49
C MET A 41 -0.42 2.49 7.68
N ARG A 42 0.84 2.40 8.10
CA ARG A 42 1.82 1.52 7.45
C ARG A 42 1.40 0.06 7.55
N GLU A 43 1.00 -0.38 8.73
CA GLU A 43 0.53 -1.74 8.94
C GLU A 43 -0.75 -2.01 8.15
N LEU A 44 -1.68 -1.05 8.14
CA LEU A 44 -2.90 -1.15 7.35
C LEU A 44 -2.58 -1.29 5.86
N THR A 45 -1.71 -0.43 5.32
CA THR A 45 -1.29 -0.48 3.92
C THR A 45 -0.66 -1.82 3.58
N ARG A 46 0.21 -2.32 4.47
CA ARG A 46 0.84 -3.63 4.28
C ARG A 46 -0.20 -4.74 4.19
N HIS A 47 -1.15 -4.76 5.10
CA HIS A 47 -2.22 -5.77 5.10
C HIS A 47 -3.09 -5.70 3.85
N VAL A 48 -3.50 -4.49 3.46
CA VAL A 48 -4.31 -4.29 2.25
C VAL A 48 -3.55 -4.75 1.01
N LEU A 49 -2.28 -4.38 0.87
CA LEU A 49 -1.47 -4.79 -0.27
C LEU A 49 -1.26 -6.30 -0.32
N HIS A 50 -1.03 -6.94 0.84
CA HIS A 50 -0.89 -8.39 0.89
C HIS A 50 -2.19 -9.10 0.48
N ARG A 51 -3.34 -8.52 0.84
CA ARG A 51 -4.64 -9.07 0.44
C ARG A 51 -4.91 -8.86 -1.04
N LEU A 52 -4.66 -7.66 -1.56
CA LEU A 52 -4.93 -7.31 -2.97
C LEU A 52 -3.89 -7.90 -3.93
N ALA A 53 -2.67 -8.10 -3.47
CA ALA A 53 -1.56 -8.56 -4.28
C ALA A 53 -0.84 -9.74 -3.63
N PRO A 54 -1.47 -10.94 -3.58
CA PRO A 54 -0.81 -12.12 -3.04
C PRO A 54 0.48 -12.44 -3.79
N GLU A 55 1.49 -12.89 -3.07
CA GLU A 55 2.83 -13.13 -3.61
C GLU A 55 2.80 -14.02 -4.86
N ASN A 56 2.07 -15.13 -4.79
CA ASN A 56 1.98 -16.07 -5.92
C ASN A 56 1.41 -15.41 -7.17
N ASN A 57 0.45 -14.52 -7.01
CA ASN A 57 -0.18 -13.83 -8.14
C ASN A 57 0.79 -12.82 -8.78
N VAL A 58 1.57 -12.12 -7.94
CA VAL A 58 2.55 -11.14 -8.43
C VAL A 58 3.67 -11.84 -9.20
N VAL A 59 4.20 -12.92 -8.64
CA VAL A 59 5.28 -13.70 -9.26
C VAL A 59 4.84 -14.29 -10.61
N ALA A 60 3.56 -14.62 -10.76
CA ALA A 60 3.02 -15.18 -11.99
C ALA A 60 2.86 -14.15 -13.11
N CYS A 61 2.99 -12.85 -12.82
CA CYS A 61 2.83 -11.80 -13.82
C CYS A 61 3.99 -11.77 -14.81
N SER A 62 3.70 -11.47 -16.08
CA SER A 62 4.73 -11.38 -17.12
C SER A 62 5.73 -10.24 -16.87
N TRP A 63 5.31 -9.19 -16.16
CA TRP A 63 6.16 -8.05 -15.83
C TRP A 63 6.99 -8.25 -14.57
N TYR A 64 6.79 -9.36 -13.85
CA TYR A 64 7.53 -9.62 -12.61
C TYR A 64 9.01 -9.88 -12.90
N LYS A 65 9.87 -9.28 -12.09
CA LYS A 65 11.31 -9.55 -12.05
C LYS A 65 11.74 -9.62 -10.59
N ASN A 66 12.58 -10.59 -10.26
CA ASN A 66 13.07 -10.72 -8.89
C ASN A 66 14.00 -9.54 -8.57
N GLU A 67 13.54 -8.66 -7.70
CA GLU A 67 14.29 -7.49 -7.23
C GLU A 67 14.86 -7.68 -5.82
N THR A 68 14.71 -8.87 -5.26
CA THR A 68 15.16 -9.18 -3.90
C THR A 68 16.30 -10.19 -3.93
N ASN A 69 16.94 -10.38 -2.78
CA ASN A 69 18.02 -11.39 -2.64
C ASN A 69 17.48 -12.81 -2.57
N LYS A 70 16.18 -12.99 -2.45
CA LYS A 70 15.52 -14.28 -2.31
C LYS A 70 14.53 -14.48 -3.44
N GLU A 71 14.68 -15.58 -4.18
CA GLU A 71 13.81 -15.90 -5.29
C GLU A 71 12.36 -16.09 -4.81
N GLY A 72 11.40 -15.58 -5.57
CA GLY A 72 9.99 -15.66 -5.26
C GLY A 72 9.47 -14.58 -4.32
N ASN A 73 10.34 -13.73 -3.79
CA ASN A 73 9.90 -12.60 -2.97
C ASN A 73 9.45 -11.44 -3.84
N VAL A 74 8.51 -10.66 -3.31
CA VAL A 74 8.00 -9.46 -4.00
C VAL A 74 8.20 -8.24 -3.11
N THR A 75 8.46 -7.09 -3.76
CA THR A 75 8.62 -5.82 -3.08
C THR A 75 7.26 -5.14 -2.88
N ARG A 76 7.21 -4.13 -2.00
CA ARG A 76 6.01 -3.30 -1.85
C ARG A 76 5.65 -2.62 -3.16
N LYS A 77 6.64 -2.17 -3.91
CA LYS A 77 6.44 -1.57 -5.22
C LYS A 77 5.73 -2.55 -6.16
N GLN A 78 6.19 -3.79 -6.22
CA GLN A 78 5.57 -4.82 -7.07
C GLN A 78 4.14 -5.12 -6.65
N ARG A 79 3.86 -5.17 -5.34
CA ARG A 79 2.49 -5.34 -4.85
C ARG A 79 1.60 -4.16 -5.22
N ALA A 80 2.13 -2.93 -5.12
CA ALA A 80 1.39 -1.73 -5.52
C ALA A 80 1.09 -1.74 -7.03
N ILE A 81 2.05 -2.16 -7.85
CA ILE A 81 1.85 -2.32 -9.30
C ILE A 81 0.72 -3.32 -9.56
N TYR A 82 0.76 -4.47 -8.91
CA TYR A 82 -0.28 -5.49 -9.08
C TYR A 82 -1.66 -4.96 -8.64
N ALA A 83 -1.72 -4.24 -7.53
CA ALA A 83 -2.98 -3.69 -7.02
C ALA A 83 -3.62 -2.71 -8.02
N VAL A 84 -2.79 -1.99 -8.80
CA VAL A 84 -3.30 -1.02 -9.80
C VAL A 84 -3.65 -1.70 -11.12
N GLN A 85 -2.78 -2.57 -11.64
CA GLN A 85 -2.92 -3.09 -13.00
C GLN A 85 -3.06 -4.61 -13.10
N GLY A 86 -2.88 -5.33 -11.99
CA GLY A 86 -2.94 -6.79 -12.01
C GLY A 86 -1.87 -7.38 -12.93
N GLY A 87 -2.25 -8.38 -13.70
CA GLY A 87 -1.35 -9.01 -14.67
C GLY A 87 -1.22 -8.26 -15.99
N LEU A 88 -1.95 -7.15 -16.16
CA LEU A 88 -1.90 -6.37 -17.40
C LEU A 88 -0.53 -5.70 -17.56
N SER A 89 -0.05 -5.61 -18.81
CA SER A 89 1.20 -4.92 -19.08
C SER A 89 1.02 -3.41 -18.97
N ALA A 90 2.11 -2.68 -18.66
CA ALA A 90 2.08 -1.23 -18.62
C ALA A 90 1.64 -0.64 -19.96
N LEU A 91 2.11 -1.22 -21.07
CA LEU A 91 1.74 -0.78 -22.41
C LEU A 91 0.22 -0.87 -22.63
N TYR A 92 -0.41 -1.96 -22.21
CA TYR A 92 -1.85 -2.13 -22.34
C TYR A 92 -2.61 -1.09 -21.52
N VAL A 93 -2.19 -0.91 -20.25
CA VAL A 93 -2.86 0.03 -19.34
C VAL A 93 -2.77 1.45 -19.87
N GLU A 94 -1.61 1.86 -20.38
CA GLU A 94 -1.41 3.22 -20.91
C GLU A 94 -2.12 3.42 -22.24
N SER A 95 -1.98 2.48 -23.18
CA SER A 95 -2.48 2.67 -24.54
C SER A 95 -3.97 2.37 -24.69
N VAL A 96 -4.50 1.40 -23.95
CA VAL A 96 -5.91 0.98 -24.07
C VAL A 96 -6.78 1.63 -23.02
N LEU A 97 -6.33 1.67 -21.77
CA LEU A 97 -7.11 2.23 -20.66
C LEU A 97 -6.83 3.73 -20.42
N GLY A 98 -5.80 4.28 -21.05
CA GLY A 98 -5.48 5.71 -20.96
C GLY A 98 -4.97 6.16 -19.60
N LEU A 99 -4.41 5.26 -18.81
CA LEU A 99 -3.88 5.57 -17.48
C LEU A 99 -2.37 5.78 -17.55
N GLU A 100 -1.88 6.78 -16.84
CA GLU A 100 -0.44 7.05 -16.73
C GLU A 100 0.14 6.20 -15.58
N VAL A 101 0.60 5.01 -15.92
CA VAL A 101 1.01 4.00 -14.93
C VAL A 101 2.18 4.47 -14.07
N ASP A 102 3.20 5.07 -14.68
CA ASP A 102 4.38 5.51 -13.94
C ASP A 102 4.04 6.54 -12.88
N GLU A 103 3.17 7.49 -13.20
CA GLU A 103 2.75 8.53 -12.27
C GLU A 103 1.98 7.93 -11.09
N ILE A 104 1.09 6.98 -11.36
CA ILE A 104 0.34 6.30 -10.31
C ILE A 104 1.29 5.54 -9.39
N HIS A 105 2.23 4.79 -9.94
CA HIS A 105 3.19 4.00 -9.16
C HIS A 105 4.09 4.89 -8.31
N VAL A 106 4.61 5.96 -8.88
CA VAL A 106 5.48 6.90 -8.16
C VAL A 106 4.72 7.53 -6.97
N THR A 107 3.48 7.93 -7.20
CA THR A 107 2.65 8.52 -6.15
C THR A 107 2.40 7.54 -5.01
N LEU A 108 2.02 6.29 -5.33
CA LEU A 108 1.79 5.27 -4.32
C LEU A 108 3.03 4.99 -3.48
N ILE A 109 4.18 4.82 -4.11
CA ILE A 109 5.43 4.53 -3.42
C ILE A 109 5.86 5.71 -2.55
N ARG A 110 5.65 6.93 -3.02
CA ARG A 110 5.94 8.13 -2.23
C ARG A 110 5.11 8.17 -0.95
N VAL A 111 3.82 7.84 -1.04
CA VAL A 111 2.93 7.79 0.14
C VAL A 111 3.40 6.72 1.12
N ILE A 112 3.69 5.51 0.63
CA ILE A 112 4.16 4.41 1.47
C ILE A 112 5.48 4.77 2.17
N ASN A 113 6.42 5.36 1.46
CA ASN A 113 7.69 5.78 2.02
C ASN A 113 7.53 6.90 3.04
N GLY A 114 6.57 7.81 2.81
CA GLY A 114 6.24 8.85 3.79
C GLY A 114 5.75 8.26 5.10
N LEU A 115 4.89 7.25 5.06
CA LEU A 115 4.43 6.55 6.26
C LEU A 115 5.60 5.89 7.00
N ASN A 116 6.51 5.25 6.28
CA ASN A 116 7.70 4.64 6.89
C ASN A 116 8.57 5.66 7.61
N LYS A 117 8.72 6.85 7.02
CA LYS A 117 9.54 7.91 7.60
C LYS A 117 9.06 8.30 8.99
N PHE A 118 7.74 8.38 9.18
CA PHE A 118 7.15 8.80 10.46
C PHE A 118 7.03 7.67 11.49
N THR A 119 7.29 6.42 11.12
CA THR A 119 7.25 5.30 12.06
C THR A 119 8.55 5.13 12.83
N HIS A 120 9.65 5.70 12.36
CA HIS A 120 10.94 5.61 13.02
C HIS A 120 11.11 6.79 13.98
N ILE A 121 11.18 6.48 15.27
CA ILE A 121 11.40 7.45 16.33
C ILE A 121 12.89 7.39 16.70
N GLU A 122 13.55 8.52 16.53
CA GLU A 122 14.94 8.65 16.96
C GLU A 122 15.04 9.11 18.41
#